data_a84403b01334126bcc64429346a37b05
#
_entry.id   a84403b01334126bcc64429346a37b05
#
_cell.length_a   1.000
_cell.length_b   1.000
_cell.length_c   1.000
_cell.angle_alpha   90.00
_cell.angle_beta   90.00
_cell.angle_gamma   90.00
#
_symmetry.space_group_name_H-M   'P 1'
#
loop_
_entity.id
_entity.type
_entity.pdbx_description
1 polymer ?
#
loop_
_entity_poly.entity_id
_entity_poly.type
_entity_poly.pdbx_seq_one_letter_code
_entity_poly.pdbx_strand_id
1 'polypeptide(L)'
;SRNLKLLAREMDCPVIVLSQLSRAVEQRQDRRPILSDLRESGSIEQDADMVLLLYSKAKFGQEQGDSRTIYMDLAKHRNGRLEVFSTIFKGEIQRFEELNAWNQ
;
A
#
# COMPACT_ATOMS: atom_id res chain seq x y z
N SER A 1 1.31 8.88 15.16
CA SER A 1 1.70 7.51 14.84
C SER A 1 2.50 6.83 15.95
N ARG A 2 3.35 7.60 16.61
CA ARG A 2 4.12 7.03 17.72
C ARG A 2 3.22 6.51 18.84
N ASN A 3 2.14 7.22 19.12
CA ASN A 3 1.19 6.81 20.16
C ASN A 3 0.49 5.50 19.78
N LEU A 4 0.23 5.30 18.50
CA LEU A 4 -0.35 4.06 18.01
C LEU A 4 0.61 2.88 18.18
N LYS A 5 1.90 3.12 17.99
CA LYS A 5 2.91 2.09 18.19
C LYS A 5 3.00 1.69 19.66
N LEU A 6 2.95 2.68 20.56
CA LEU A 6 2.92 2.41 21.99
C LEU A 6 1.65 1.65 22.39
N LEU A 7 0.52 2.04 21.83
CA LEU A 7 -0.74 1.35 22.06
C LEU A 7 -0.67 -0.12 21.65
N ALA A 8 -0.08 -0.39 20.50
CA ALA A 8 0.07 -1.76 20.02
C ALA A 8 0.86 -2.61 21.02
N ARG A 9 1.91 -2.04 21.61
CA ARG A 9 2.70 -2.73 22.60
C ARG A 9 1.92 -2.97 23.90
N GLU A 10 1.21 -1.96 24.35
CA GLU A 10 0.41 -2.08 25.59
C GLU A 10 -0.70 -3.09 25.45
N MET A 11 -1.35 -3.11 24.29
CA MET A 11 -2.46 -4.02 24.03
C MET A 11 -2.00 -5.39 23.54
N ASP A 12 -0.70 -5.53 23.27
CA ASP A 12 -0.11 -6.76 22.72
C ASP A 12 -0.85 -7.24 21.49
N CYS A 13 -1.09 -6.32 20.56
CA CYS A 13 -1.78 -6.62 19.32
C CYS A 13 -1.23 -5.75 18.17
N PRO A 14 -1.39 -6.21 16.92
CA PRO A 14 -1.05 -5.35 15.78
C PRO A 14 -2.06 -4.22 15.62
N VAL A 15 -1.59 -3.09 15.10
CA VAL A 15 -2.43 -1.95 14.76
C VAL A 15 -2.23 -1.64 13.29
N ILE A 16 -3.31 -1.61 12.53
CA ILE A 16 -3.31 -1.28 11.11
C ILE A 16 -3.91 0.11 10.94
N VAL A 17 -3.16 0.98 10.26
CA VAL A 17 -3.58 2.37 10.03
C VAL A 17 -3.74 2.59 8.54
N LEU A 18 -4.88 3.14 8.15
CA LEU A 18 -5.12 3.56 6.78
C LEU A 18 -4.71 5.02 6.65
N SER A 19 -3.89 5.31 5.65
CA SER A 19 -3.38 6.66 5.45
C SER A 19 -3.53 7.06 3.99
N GLN A 20 -3.92 8.30 3.79
CA GLN A 20 -4.00 8.87 2.46
C GLN A 20 -2.62 9.33 2.02
N LEU A 21 -2.30 9.14 0.74
CA LEU A 21 -1.02 9.56 0.19
C LEU A 21 -1.06 11.02 -0.26
N SER A 22 0.11 11.62 -0.30
CA SER A 22 0.29 12.96 -0.85
C SER A 22 -0.10 12.97 -2.32
N ARG A 23 -0.63 14.11 -2.78
CA ARG A 23 -0.96 14.30 -4.19
C ARG A 23 0.27 14.36 -5.09
N ALA A 24 1.47 14.39 -4.51
CA ALA A 24 2.70 14.35 -5.28
C ALA A 24 2.78 13.11 -6.18
N VAL A 25 2.13 12.01 -5.79
CA VAL A 25 2.12 10.81 -6.60
C VAL A 25 1.45 11.06 -7.96
N GLU A 26 0.45 11.93 -8.01
CA GLU A 26 -0.26 12.25 -9.25
C GLU A 26 0.59 13.09 -10.21
N GLN A 27 1.61 13.75 -9.68
CA GLN A 27 2.51 14.60 -10.46
C GLN A 27 3.65 13.82 -11.10
N ARG A 28 3.92 12.61 -10.62
CA ARG A 28 4.99 11.79 -11.19
C ARG A 28 4.55 11.16 -12.50
N GLN A 29 5.52 10.95 -13.36
CA GLN A 29 5.26 10.39 -14.67
C GLN A 29 4.69 8.97 -14.58
N ASP A 30 5.24 8.16 -13.70
CA ASP A 30 4.79 6.78 -13.53
C ASP A 30 3.64 6.65 -12.52
N ARG A 31 3.34 7.70 -11.77
CA ARG A 31 2.27 7.76 -10.79
C ARG A 31 2.29 6.60 -9.80
N ARG A 32 3.46 6.03 -9.58
CA ARG A 32 3.64 4.96 -8.62
C ARG A 32 3.93 5.55 -7.25
N PRO A 33 3.22 5.13 -6.20
CA PRO A 33 3.47 5.66 -4.85
C PRO A 33 4.81 5.17 -4.31
N ILE A 34 5.43 6.01 -3.51
CA ILE A 34 6.66 5.70 -2.80
C ILE A 34 6.50 6.13 -1.34
N LEU A 35 7.43 5.68 -0.49
CA LEU A 35 7.32 5.94 0.96
C LEU A 35 7.22 7.42 1.29
N SER A 36 7.92 8.28 0.57
CA SER A 36 7.88 9.71 0.86
C SER A 36 6.51 10.33 0.63
N ASP A 37 5.60 9.65 -0.05
CA ASP A 37 4.23 10.13 -0.23
C ASP A 37 3.44 10.09 1.08
N LEU A 38 3.97 9.47 2.11
CA LEU A 38 3.41 9.48 3.47
C LEU A 38 3.85 10.70 4.27
N ARG A 39 4.60 11.60 3.66
CA ARG A 39 5.23 12.72 4.37
C ARG A 39 4.25 13.56 5.16
N GLU A 40 3.08 13.83 4.60
CA GLU A 40 2.06 14.65 5.26
C GLU A 40 1.37 13.94 6.41
N SER A 41 1.62 12.65 6.56
CA SER A 41 1.07 11.86 7.64
C SER A 41 1.99 11.82 8.86
N GLY A 42 2.90 12.78 8.94
CA GLY A 42 3.82 12.92 10.06
C GLY A 42 4.90 11.85 10.06
N SER A 43 5.05 11.17 11.18
CA SER A 43 6.12 10.21 11.36
C SER A 43 5.73 8.78 10.98
N ILE A 44 4.63 8.58 10.28
CA ILE A 44 4.17 7.23 9.92
C ILE A 44 5.27 6.47 9.18
N GLU A 45 5.94 7.12 8.23
CA GLU A 45 7.01 6.49 7.47
C GLU A 45 8.10 5.93 8.38
N GLN A 46 8.43 6.67 9.45
CA GLN A 46 9.49 6.27 10.37
C GLN A 46 9.02 5.26 11.40
N ASP A 47 7.81 5.40 11.90
CA ASP A 47 7.31 4.60 13.01
C ASP A 47 6.75 3.25 12.60
N ALA A 48 6.23 3.14 11.38
CA ALA A 48 5.63 1.89 10.94
C ALA A 48 6.66 0.79 10.78
N ASP A 49 6.30 -0.42 11.19
CA ASP A 49 7.14 -1.61 10.97
C ASP A 49 6.97 -2.15 9.56
N MET A 50 5.79 -1.97 8.99
CA MET A 50 5.48 -2.39 7.63
C MET A 50 4.66 -1.28 6.97
N VAL A 51 4.93 -1.03 5.69
CA VAL A 51 4.14 -0.11 4.89
C VAL A 51 3.78 -0.80 3.58
N LEU A 52 2.47 -0.84 3.32
CA LEU A 52 1.93 -1.43 2.11
C LEU A 52 1.29 -0.31 1.29
N LEU A 53 1.85 -0.05 0.12
CA LEU A 53 1.35 0.96 -0.80
C LEU A 53 0.50 0.29 -1.87
N LEU A 54 -0.72 0.81 -2.07
CA LEU A 54 -1.67 0.24 -3.01
C LEU A 54 -1.85 1.17 -4.20
N TYR A 55 -1.85 0.62 -5.40
CA TYR A 55 -2.06 1.43 -6.59
C TYR A 55 -2.58 0.60 -7.76
N SER A 56 -3.19 1.29 -8.72
CA SER A 56 -3.65 0.70 -9.97
C SER A 56 -3.08 1.50 -11.13
N LYS A 57 -2.33 0.84 -12.00
CA LYS A 57 -1.76 1.49 -13.18
C LYS A 57 -2.84 1.88 -14.17
N ALA A 58 -3.83 1.04 -14.35
CA ALA A 58 -4.89 1.29 -15.32
C ALA A 58 -5.72 2.53 -14.96
N LYS A 59 -5.90 2.79 -13.68
CA LYS A 59 -6.67 3.95 -13.21
C LYS A 59 -6.07 5.28 -13.66
N PHE A 60 -4.74 5.31 -13.84
CA PHE A 60 -4.07 6.52 -14.25
C PHE A 60 -3.78 6.57 -15.75
N GLY A 61 -4.33 5.62 -16.49
CA GLY A 61 -4.19 5.60 -17.96
C GLY A 61 -2.81 5.27 -18.46
N GLN A 62 -1.97 4.67 -17.65
CA GLN A 62 -0.59 4.42 -18.04
C GLN A 62 -0.37 3.08 -18.70
N GLU A 63 -1.26 2.14 -18.48
CA GLU A 63 -1.20 0.83 -19.09
C GLU A 63 -2.58 0.37 -19.46
N GLN A 64 -2.65 -0.46 -20.49
CA GLN A 64 -3.87 -1.12 -20.86
C GLN A 64 -4.02 -2.36 -20.01
N GLY A 65 -4.38 -2.15 -18.77
CA GLY A 65 -4.56 -3.24 -17.85
C GLY A 65 -5.98 -3.31 -17.34
N ASP A 66 -6.26 -4.34 -16.60
CA ASP A 66 -7.54 -4.48 -15.92
C ASP A 66 -7.56 -3.48 -14.76
N SER A 67 -8.55 -2.58 -14.76
CA SER A 67 -8.68 -1.57 -13.71
C SER A 67 -8.93 -2.20 -12.34
N ARG A 68 -9.30 -3.49 -12.30
CA ARG A 68 -9.50 -4.20 -11.04
C ARG A 68 -8.20 -4.70 -10.44
N THR A 69 -7.10 -4.68 -11.21
CA THR A 69 -5.81 -5.13 -10.69
C THR A 69 -5.24 -4.07 -9.78
N ILE A 70 -5.00 -4.45 -8.54
CA ILE A 70 -4.39 -3.57 -7.55
C ILE A 70 -3.02 -4.14 -7.19
N TYR A 71 -2.01 -3.33 -7.39
CA TYR A 71 -0.65 -3.67 -6.97
C TYR A 71 -0.47 -3.30 -5.52
N MET A 72 0.18 -4.17 -4.79
CA MET A 72 0.50 -3.96 -3.38
C MET A 72 2.01 -4.01 -3.24
N ASP A 73 2.58 -2.86 -2.92
CA ASP A 73 4.02 -2.70 -2.77
C ASP A 73 4.35 -2.68 -1.29
N LEU A 74 4.97 -3.75 -0.81
CA LEU A 74 5.47 -3.81 0.55
C LEU A 74 6.78 -3.02 0.59
N ALA A 75 6.64 -1.72 0.72
CA ALA A 75 7.74 -0.78 0.55
C ALA A 75 8.63 -0.65 1.79
N LYS A 76 8.12 -1.06 2.94
CA LYS A 76 8.89 -1.12 4.17
C LYS A 76 8.49 -2.37 4.93
N HIS A 77 9.49 -3.11 5.38
CA HIS A 77 9.27 -4.33 6.15
C HIS A 77 10.48 -4.54 7.05
N ARG A 78 10.36 -4.11 8.29
CA ARG A 78 11.50 -4.03 9.21
C ARG A 78 12.25 -5.34 9.39
N ASN A 79 11.51 -6.44 9.46
CA ASN A 79 12.09 -7.76 9.72
C ASN A 79 11.92 -8.74 8.56
N GLY A 80 11.67 -8.24 7.35
CA GLY A 80 11.42 -9.10 6.20
C GLY A 80 11.86 -8.48 4.90
N ARG A 81 11.52 -9.16 3.80
CA ARG A 81 11.84 -8.71 2.45
C ARG A 81 10.84 -7.69 1.95
N LEU A 82 11.32 -6.83 1.05
CA LEU A 82 10.44 -5.98 0.26
C LEU A 82 9.92 -6.79 -0.93
N GLU A 83 8.69 -6.54 -1.32
CA GLU A 83 8.04 -7.31 -2.36
C GLU A 83 6.90 -6.51 -2.97
N VAL A 84 6.66 -6.73 -4.26
CA VAL A 84 5.47 -6.19 -4.94
C VAL A 84 4.65 -7.37 -5.44
N PHE A 85 3.38 -7.38 -5.11
CA PHE A 85 2.49 -8.43 -5.61
C PHE A 85 1.20 -7.79 -6.11
N SER A 86 0.46 -8.55 -6.92
CA SER A 86 -0.76 -8.04 -7.52
C SER A 86 -1.97 -8.83 -7.04
N THR A 87 -3.09 -8.11 -6.94
CA THR A 87 -4.36 -8.68 -6.52
C THR A 87 -5.45 -8.18 -7.47
N ILE A 88 -6.60 -8.83 -7.42
CA ILE A 88 -7.79 -8.34 -8.12
C ILE A 88 -8.78 -7.88 -7.07
N PHE A 89 -9.27 -6.65 -7.26
CA PHE A 89 -10.32 -6.12 -6.40
C PHE A 89 -11.67 -6.28 -7.08
N LYS A 90 -12.55 -7.03 -6.44
CA LYS A 90 -13.92 -7.21 -6.91
C LYS A 90 -14.81 -6.22 -6.18
N GLY A 91 -15.06 -5.08 -6.81
CA GLY A 91 -15.78 -3.98 -6.18
C GLY A 91 -17.21 -4.32 -5.80
N GLU A 92 -17.85 -5.21 -6.57
CA GLU A 92 -19.23 -5.60 -6.32
C GLU A 92 -19.41 -6.23 -4.93
N ILE A 93 -18.38 -6.92 -4.47
CA ILE A 93 -18.41 -7.60 -3.17
C ILE A 93 -17.34 -7.09 -2.24
N GLN A 94 -16.64 -6.02 -2.62
CA GLN A 94 -15.59 -5.37 -1.84
C GLN A 94 -14.55 -6.36 -1.33
N ARG A 95 -14.03 -7.17 -2.25
CA ARG A 95 -13.12 -8.26 -1.92
C ARG A 95 -11.86 -8.21 -2.77
N PHE A 96 -10.71 -8.36 -2.12
CA PHE A 96 -9.43 -8.60 -2.80
C PHE A 96 -9.23 -10.09 -2.94
N GLU A 97 -8.78 -10.50 -4.12
CA GLU A 97 -8.41 -11.89 -4.36
C GLU A 97 -7.01 -11.95 -4.90
N GLU A 98 -6.28 -12.97 -4.49
CA GLU A 98 -4.94 -13.19 -4.98
C GLU A 98 -4.96 -13.50 -6.45
N LEU A 99 -4.07 -12.86 -7.22
CA LEU A 99 -3.85 -13.24 -8.59
C LEU A 99 -3.13 -14.59 -8.55
N ASN A 100 -3.80 -15.60 -9.11
CA ASN A 100 -3.28 -16.95 -9.05
C ASN A 100 -2.06 -17.10 -9.94
N ALA A 101 -0.91 -17.37 -9.32
CA ALA A 101 0.35 -17.56 -10.04
C ALA A 101 0.30 -18.72 -11.03
N TRP A 102 -0.59 -19.68 -10.78
CA TRP A 102 -0.76 -20.81 -11.69
C TRP A 102 -1.34 -20.42 -13.03
N ASN A 103 -2.06 -19.30 -13.07
CA ASN A 103 -2.77 -18.85 -14.27
C ASN A 103 -2.03 -17.76 -15.02
N GLN A 104 -0.81 -17.50 -14.64
CA GLN A 104 0.00 -16.50 -15.29
C GLN A 104 0.85 -17.07 -16.41
#